data_7fc81e5d5c2365e9df9cf24883de5d7e
#
_entry.id   7fc81e5d5c2365e9df9cf24883de5d7e
#
_cell.length_a   1.000
_cell.length_b   1.000
_cell.length_c   1.000
_cell.angle_alpha   90.00
_cell.angle_beta   90.00
_cell.angle_gamma   90.00
#
_symmetry.space_group_name_H-M   'P 1'
#
loop_
_entity.id
_entity.type
_entity.pdbx_description
1 polymer ?
#
loop_
_entity_poly.entity_id
_entity_poly.type
_entity_poly.pdbx_seq_one_letter_code
_entity_poly.pdbx_strand_id
1 'polypeptide(L)'
;MADFRPCPGRLEKFVVPGGPGVRVDTHCYEGWTISPHYDSMIAKLIVHRPTRTQAIATMRRALAEFTVEGVKTTLPFHQEIMANADFISGRVDTGWVERTWRV
;
A
#
# COMPACT_ATOMS: atom_id res chain seq x y z
N MET A 1 -0.84 7.87 -13.31
CA MET A 1 0.60 7.64 -13.20
C MET A 1 1.03 7.64 -11.74
N ALA A 2 1.89 6.73 -11.37
CA ALA A 2 2.39 6.65 -10.01
C ALA A 2 3.52 7.64 -9.76
N ASP A 3 3.49 8.33 -8.63
CA ASP A 3 4.55 9.20 -8.17
C ASP A 3 5.08 8.61 -6.85
N PHE A 4 6.34 8.19 -6.87
CA PHE A 4 6.95 7.53 -5.73
C PHE A 4 7.81 8.45 -4.87
N ARG A 5 7.81 9.74 -5.15
CA ARG A 5 8.59 10.69 -4.36
C ARG A 5 8.01 10.81 -2.96
N PRO A 6 8.85 10.94 -1.92
CA PRO A 6 8.37 11.16 -0.57
C PRO A 6 7.50 12.42 -0.49
N CYS A 7 6.46 12.35 0.30
CA CYS A 7 5.57 13.48 0.54
C CYS A 7 5.51 13.73 2.05
N PRO A 8 6.38 14.61 2.58
CA PRO A 8 6.34 14.94 4.00
C PRO A 8 5.07 15.72 4.32
N GLY A 9 4.66 15.68 5.57
CA GLY A 9 3.49 16.38 6.03
C GLY A 9 2.90 15.74 7.27
N ARG A 10 1.71 16.19 7.64
CA ARG A 10 1.01 15.65 8.81
C ARG A 10 -0.07 14.68 8.36
N LEU A 11 -0.13 13.53 9.05
CA LEU A 11 -1.20 12.55 8.84
C LEU A 11 -2.48 13.06 9.49
N GLU A 12 -3.31 13.73 8.68
CA GLU A 12 -4.59 14.28 9.14
C GLU A 12 -5.56 13.17 9.53
N LYS A 13 -5.51 12.05 8.81
CA LYS A 13 -6.29 10.87 9.10
C LYS A 13 -5.46 9.64 8.79
N PHE A 14 -5.45 8.68 9.72
CA PHE A 14 -4.67 7.47 9.57
C PHE A 14 -5.43 6.32 10.22
N VAL A 15 -6.10 5.52 9.38
CA VAL A 15 -6.89 4.37 9.82
C VAL A 15 -6.34 3.13 9.13
N VAL A 16 -5.87 2.17 9.92
CA VAL A 16 -5.30 0.93 9.38
C VAL A 16 -6.34 -0.16 9.30
N PRO A 17 -6.24 -1.06 8.30
CA PRO A 17 -7.13 -2.21 8.21
C PRO A 17 -6.78 -3.25 9.27
N GLY A 18 -7.71 -4.18 9.50
CA GLY A 18 -7.51 -5.29 10.42
C GLY A 18 -8.26 -6.51 9.96
N GLY A 19 -8.33 -7.51 10.84
CA GLY A 19 -9.05 -8.74 10.58
C GLY A 19 -8.13 -9.92 10.32
N PRO A 20 -8.72 -11.12 10.12
CA PRO A 20 -7.93 -12.34 9.91
C PRO A 20 -6.99 -12.23 8.73
N GLY A 21 -5.74 -12.63 8.93
CA GLY A 21 -4.74 -12.63 7.87
C GLY A 21 -4.17 -11.27 7.52
N VAL A 22 -4.51 -10.21 8.25
CA VAL A 22 -4.04 -8.85 7.99
C VAL A 22 -3.14 -8.38 9.13
N ARG A 23 -1.95 -7.89 8.76
CA ARG A 23 -1.00 -7.33 9.70
C ARG A 23 -0.49 -6.00 9.16
N VAL A 24 -0.42 -4.99 10.04
CA VAL A 24 0.14 -3.69 9.68
C VAL A 24 1.28 -3.36 10.64
N ASP A 25 2.45 -3.12 10.09
CA ASP A 25 3.61 -2.69 10.86
C ASP A 25 3.84 -1.21 10.56
N THR A 26 3.70 -0.37 11.58
CA THR A 26 3.87 1.07 11.44
C THR A 26 4.25 1.70 12.76
N HIS A 27 5.01 2.80 12.69
CA HIS A 27 5.26 3.66 13.84
C HIS A 27 4.41 4.93 13.78
N CYS A 28 3.60 5.08 12.74
CA CYS A 28 2.78 6.27 12.53
C CYS A 28 1.42 6.13 13.21
N TYR A 29 0.81 7.27 13.49
CA TYR A 29 -0.54 7.36 14.01
C TYR A 29 -1.16 8.68 13.54
N GLU A 30 -2.45 8.82 13.72
CA GLU A 30 -3.15 10.05 13.32
C GLU A 30 -2.55 11.25 14.05
N GLY A 31 -2.25 12.29 13.29
CA GLY A 31 -1.57 13.47 13.82
C GLY A 31 -0.05 13.42 13.73
N TRP A 32 0.52 12.26 13.38
CA TRP A 32 1.99 12.12 13.22
C TRP A 32 2.49 13.00 12.08
N THR A 33 3.61 13.68 12.29
CA THR A 33 4.25 14.47 11.23
C THR A 33 5.39 13.68 10.62
N ILE A 34 5.33 13.53 9.30
CA ILE A 34 6.35 12.81 8.53
C ILE A 34 7.45 13.79 8.18
N SER A 35 8.68 13.49 8.64
CA SER A 35 9.85 14.30 8.34
C SER A 35 10.40 14.01 6.95
N PRO A 36 10.84 15.05 6.19
CA PRO A 36 11.52 14.83 4.93
C PRO A 36 12.93 14.26 5.09
N HIS A 37 13.45 14.21 6.31
CA HIS A 37 14.84 13.79 6.60
C HIS A 37 14.97 12.30 6.90
N TYR A 38 13.86 11.56 7.01
CA TYR A 38 13.87 10.15 7.36
C TYR A 38 13.25 9.31 6.26
N ASP A 39 13.27 7.98 6.46
CA ASP A 39 12.67 7.02 5.54
C ASP A 39 11.21 7.41 5.25
N SER A 40 10.84 7.33 3.98
CA SER A 40 9.50 7.66 3.52
C SER A 40 8.48 6.55 3.76
N MET A 41 8.90 5.41 4.33
CA MET A 41 7.97 4.32 4.62
C MET A 41 7.07 4.69 5.79
N ILE A 42 5.75 4.72 5.55
CA ILE A 42 4.75 5.03 6.56
C ILE A 42 4.29 3.76 7.26
N ALA A 43 4.03 2.71 6.47
CA ALA A 43 3.48 1.46 6.98
C ALA A 43 3.85 0.32 6.05
N LYS A 44 3.82 -0.90 6.60
CA LYS A 44 3.96 -2.13 5.84
C LYS A 44 2.69 -2.94 6.07
N LEU A 45 1.93 -3.15 5.00
CA LEU A 45 0.71 -3.96 5.04
C LEU A 45 1.03 -5.36 4.56
N ILE A 46 0.76 -6.35 5.40
CA ILE A 46 1.09 -7.75 5.14
C ILE A 46 -0.20 -8.56 5.23
N VAL A 47 -0.41 -9.41 4.23
CA VAL A 47 -1.55 -10.33 4.19
C VAL A 47 -1.03 -11.75 4.06
N HIS A 48 -1.57 -12.65 4.89
CA HIS A 48 -1.27 -14.07 4.82
C HIS A 48 -2.57 -14.86 4.84
N ARG A 49 -2.79 -15.66 3.78
CA ARG A 49 -3.96 -16.53 3.65
C ARG A 49 -3.53 -17.88 3.06
N PRO A 50 -4.39 -18.91 3.16
CA PRO A 50 -4.02 -20.25 2.66
C PRO A 50 -3.73 -20.32 1.15
N THR A 51 -4.39 -19.49 0.33
CA THR A 51 -4.18 -19.48 -1.11
C THR A 51 -3.88 -18.08 -1.61
N ARG A 52 -3.25 -18.00 -2.79
CA ARG A 52 -2.96 -16.72 -3.44
C ARG A 52 -4.25 -15.96 -3.77
N THR A 53 -5.28 -16.65 -4.24
CA THR A 53 -6.56 -16.02 -4.56
C THR A 53 -7.17 -15.35 -3.34
N GLN A 54 -7.15 -16.05 -2.20
CA GLN A 54 -7.65 -15.51 -0.94
C GLN A 54 -6.79 -14.34 -0.46
N ALA A 55 -5.47 -14.44 -0.62
CA ALA A 55 -4.56 -13.38 -0.21
C ALA A 55 -4.81 -12.10 -1.02
N ILE A 56 -5.00 -12.21 -2.33
CA ILE A 56 -5.28 -11.06 -3.19
C ILE A 56 -6.63 -10.43 -2.81
N ALA A 57 -7.66 -11.23 -2.59
CA ALA A 57 -8.97 -10.73 -2.18
C ALA A 57 -8.89 -9.99 -0.83
N THR A 58 -8.16 -10.55 0.13
CA THR A 58 -7.97 -9.94 1.44
C THR A 58 -7.18 -8.64 1.34
N MET A 59 -6.13 -8.61 0.49
CA MET A 59 -5.33 -7.40 0.28
C MET A 59 -6.18 -6.30 -0.37
N ARG A 60 -7.02 -6.64 -1.34
CA ARG A 60 -7.92 -5.65 -1.96
C ARG A 60 -8.84 -5.01 -0.94
N ARG A 61 -9.42 -5.81 -0.06
CA ARG A 61 -10.28 -5.30 1.02
C ARG A 61 -9.47 -4.43 1.98
N ALA A 62 -8.31 -4.90 2.41
CA ALA A 62 -7.46 -4.18 3.36
C ALA A 62 -7.03 -2.82 2.78
N LEU A 63 -6.64 -2.78 1.50
CA LEU A 63 -6.27 -1.52 0.85
C LEU A 63 -7.45 -0.55 0.75
N ALA A 64 -8.67 -1.06 0.54
CA ALA A 64 -9.86 -0.24 0.50
C ALA A 64 -10.20 0.37 1.87
N GLU A 65 -9.87 -0.35 2.94
CA GLU A 65 -10.13 0.10 4.32
C GLU A 65 -9.00 0.99 4.87
N PHE A 66 -7.84 0.97 4.26
CA PHE A 66 -6.70 1.77 4.69
C PHE A 66 -6.94 3.23 4.30
N THR A 67 -7.00 4.10 5.29
CA THR A 67 -7.27 5.53 5.05
C THR A 67 -6.09 6.37 5.50
N VAL A 68 -5.52 7.14 4.57
CA VAL A 68 -4.43 8.07 4.85
C VAL A 68 -4.77 9.40 4.20
N GLU A 69 -4.87 10.46 4.99
CA GLU A 69 -5.14 11.81 4.51
C GLU A 69 -4.08 12.77 5.04
N GLY A 70 -3.79 13.81 4.28
CA GLY A 70 -2.80 14.82 4.63
C GLY A 70 -1.48 14.67 3.88
N VAL A 71 -1.19 13.49 3.36
CA VAL A 71 0.01 13.23 2.57
C VAL A 71 -0.34 12.34 1.39
N LYS A 72 0.48 12.40 0.34
CA LYS A 72 0.38 11.48 -0.79
C LYS A 72 1.08 10.17 -0.45
N THR A 73 0.50 9.07 -0.85
CA THR A 73 1.07 7.73 -0.62
C THR A 73 0.99 6.90 -1.90
N THR A 74 1.62 5.72 -1.87
CA THR A 74 1.51 4.74 -2.94
C THR A 74 0.23 3.90 -2.83
N LEU A 75 -0.65 4.20 -1.89
CA LEU A 75 -1.87 3.43 -1.65
C LEU A 75 -2.73 3.25 -2.93
N PRO A 76 -3.04 4.31 -3.71
CA PRO A 76 -3.79 4.13 -4.95
C PRO A 76 -3.07 3.23 -5.95
N PHE A 77 -1.75 3.31 -6.01
CA PHE A 77 -0.94 2.47 -6.88
C PHE A 77 -1.06 0.98 -6.49
N HIS A 78 -1.00 0.68 -5.20
CA HIS A 78 -1.16 -0.69 -4.72
C HIS A 78 -2.56 -1.22 -5.04
N GLN A 79 -3.59 -0.38 -4.97
CA GLN A 79 -4.95 -0.76 -5.35
C GLN A 79 -5.01 -1.14 -6.83
N GLU A 80 -4.32 -0.39 -7.70
CA GLU A 80 -4.24 -0.73 -9.13
C GLU A 80 -3.54 -2.06 -9.36
N ILE A 81 -2.45 -2.33 -8.64
CA ILE A 81 -1.72 -3.60 -8.76
C ILE A 81 -2.64 -4.77 -8.43
N MET A 82 -3.41 -4.67 -7.35
CA MET A 82 -4.29 -5.76 -6.92
C MET A 82 -5.43 -6.01 -7.89
N ALA A 83 -5.76 -5.06 -8.75
CA ALA A 83 -6.77 -5.20 -9.78
C ALA A 83 -6.19 -5.57 -11.15
N ASN A 84 -4.88 -5.59 -11.29
CA ASN A 84 -4.20 -5.84 -12.57
C ASN A 84 -4.20 -7.33 -12.91
N ALA A 85 -4.60 -7.67 -14.14
CA ALA A 85 -4.72 -9.06 -14.57
C ALA A 85 -3.39 -9.81 -14.54
N ASP A 86 -2.28 -9.17 -14.89
CA ASP A 86 -0.96 -9.80 -14.86
C ASP A 86 -0.56 -10.14 -13.43
N PHE A 87 -0.81 -9.25 -12.48
CA PHE A 87 -0.49 -9.52 -11.08
C PHE A 87 -1.35 -10.66 -10.54
N ILE A 88 -2.66 -10.62 -10.81
CA ILE A 88 -3.60 -11.65 -10.34
C ILE A 88 -3.19 -13.03 -10.88
N SER A 89 -2.76 -13.10 -12.14
CA SER A 89 -2.34 -14.37 -12.76
C SER A 89 -0.91 -14.78 -12.42
N GLY A 90 -0.15 -13.93 -11.73
CA GLY A 90 1.24 -14.23 -11.36
C GLY A 90 2.27 -13.95 -12.46
N ARG A 91 1.88 -13.28 -13.54
CA ARG A 91 2.80 -12.95 -14.65
C ARG A 91 3.59 -11.68 -14.37
N VAL A 92 4.34 -11.68 -13.30
CA VAL A 92 5.11 -10.51 -12.85
C VAL A 92 6.53 -10.92 -12.52
N ASP A 93 7.45 -9.96 -12.66
CA ASP A 93 8.87 -10.10 -12.28
C ASP A 93 9.37 -8.76 -11.72
N THR A 94 10.66 -8.68 -11.42
CA THR A 94 11.25 -7.49 -10.81
C THR A 94 11.18 -6.24 -11.68
N GLY A 95 11.03 -6.37 -13.00
CA GLY A 95 10.92 -5.25 -13.94
C GLY A 95 9.49 -4.91 -14.33
N TRP A 96 8.52 -5.66 -13.82
CA TRP A 96 7.13 -5.53 -14.26
C TRP A 96 6.51 -4.17 -14.00
N VAL A 97 6.75 -3.59 -12.83
CA VAL A 97 6.19 -2.28 -12.46
C VAL A 97 6.68 -1.20 -13.41
N GLU A 98 7.98 -1.17 -13.69
CA GLU A 98 8.55 -0.17 -14.58
C GLU A 98 8.01 -0.29 -16.00
N ARG A 99 7.87 -1.53 -16.50
CA ARG A 99 7.33 -1.77 -17.84
C ARG A 99 5.87 -1.38 -17.96
N THR A 100 5.10 -1.58 -16.89
CA THR A 100 3.65 -1.39 -16.90
C THR A 100 3.25 0.07 -16.70
N TRP A 101 3.92 0.77 -15.80
CA TRP A 101 3.54 2.14 -15.45
C TRP A 101 4.53 3.20 -15.91
N ARG A 102 5.71 2.84 -16.31
CA ARG A 102 6.72 3.74 -16.86
C ARG A 102 7.00 4.95 -15.95
N VAL A 103 7.24 4.69 -14.70
CA VAL A 103 7.58 5.72 -13.72
C VAL A 103 9.03 6.20 -13.89
#